data_171c3e6bab94de0d04e34ac3e46eb0c7
#
_entry.id   171c3e6bab94de0d04e34ac3e46eb0c7
#
_cell.length_a   1.000
_cell.length_b   1.000
_cell.length_c   1.000
_cell.angle_alpha   90.00
_cell.angle_beta   90.00
_cell.angle_gamma   90.00
#
_symmetry.space_group_name_H-M   'P 1'
#
loop_
_entity.id
_entity.type
_entity.pdbx_description
1 polymer ?
#
loop_
_entity_poly.entity_id
_entity_poly.type
_entity_poly.pdbx_seq_one_letter_code
_entity_poly.pdbx_strand_id
1 'polypeptide(L)'
;MTDLLQLETTMTTAKARVVLARIEQLRKVRQAYERGVNQLDLAKANNVSQPAISQWLKMARIDAPDIRPGTAGGTPYEIAARCAAGLLSREAMLKQLSEWVYARAEQGPASEGDVPPLNLSGFNLQVGRALDDRFIDDAEYDRILEAIAA
;
A
#
# COMPACT_ATOMS: atom_id res chain seq x y z
N MET A 1 28.05 13.85 14.67
CA MET A 1 28.08 12.76 13.68
C MET A 1 26.73 12.08 13.60
N THR A 2 26.19 11.94 12.41
CA THR A 2 24.91 11.24 12.22
C THR A 2 25.19 9.74 12.28
N ASP A 3 24.52 9.04 13.20
CA ASP A 3 24.55 7.58 13.28
C ASP A 3 23.91 7.02 11.99
N LEU A 4 24.46 5.91 11.46
CA LEU A 4 23.95 5.22 10.29
C LEU A 4 22.47 4.81 10.48
N LEU A 5 22.13 4.29 11.66
CA LEU A 5 20.73 3.91 11.97
C LEU A 5 19.80 5.12 11.93
N GLN A 6 20.23 6.25 12.45
CA GLN A 6 19.47 7.49 12.41
C GLN A 6 19.31 8.00 10.97
N LEU A 7 20.35 7.89 10.15
CA LEU A 7 20.29 8.24 8.74
C LEU A 7 19.30 7.34 7.99
N GLU A 8 19.34 6.04 8.21
CA GLU A 8 18.41 5.08 7.59
C GLU A 8 16.97 5.42 7.95
N THR A 9 16.69 5.72 9.21
CA THR A 9 15.35 6.12 9.65
C THR A 9 14.90 7.40 8.97
N THR A 10 15.79 8.39 8.86
CA THR A 10 15.52 9.66 8.18
C THR A 10 15.18 9.43 6.71
N MET A 11 15.96 8.59 6.02
CA MET A 11 15.74 8.29 4.61
C MET A 11 14.44 7.50 4.40
N THR A 12 14.13 6.55 5.26
CA THR A 12 12.89 5.77 5.21
C THR A 12 11.66 6.69 5.41
N THR A 13 11.73 7.61 6.37
CA THR A 13 10.66 8.59 6.60
C THR A 13 10.44 9.47 5.36
N ALA A 14 11.52 9.95 4.75
CA ALA A 14 11.44 10.76 3.54
C ALA A 14 10.83 9.97 2.37
N LYS A 15 11.25 8.73 2.19
CA LYS A 15 10.69 7.83 1.17
C LYS A 15 9.19 7.58 1.40
N ALA A 16 8.80 7.35 2.65
CA ALA A 16 7.39 7.15 3.00
C ALA A 16 6.54 8.36 2.62
N ARG A 17 7.03 9.57 2.84
CA ARG A 17 6.34 10.80 2.44
C ARG A 17 6.16 10.91 0.93
N VAL A 18 7.18 10.53 0.15
CA VAL A 18 7.09 10.51 -1.32
C VAL A 18 6.04 9.51 -1.77
N VAL A 19 6.05 8.30 -1.20
CA VAL A 19 5.08 7.25 -1.49
C VAL A 19 3.66 7.73 -1.19
N LEU A 20 3.43 8.34 -0.03
CA LEU A 20 2.11 8.85 0.35
C LEU A 20 1.63 9.96 -0.57
N ALA A 21 2.51 10.88 -0.96
CA ALA A 21 2.16 11.94 -1.90
C ALA A 21 1.74 11.36 -3.25
N ARG A 22 2.43 10.33 -3.72
CA ARG A 22 2.09 9.65 -4.96
C ARG A 22 0.74 8.93 -4.87
N ILE A 23 0.50 8.21 -3.80
CA ILE A 23 -0.78 7.53 -3.55
C ILE A 23 -1.92 8.55 -3.53
N GLU A 24 -1.74 9.68 -2.86
CA GLU A 24 -2.74 10.74 -2.82
C GLU A 24 -3.00 11.33 -4.20
N GLN A 25 -1.97 11.57 -4.99
CA GLN A 25 -2.10 12.05 -6.36
C GLN A 25 -2.92 11.07 -7.22
N LEU A 26 -2.58 9.79 -7.15
CA LEU A 26 -3.30 8.74 -7.88
C LEU A 26 -4.77 8.65 -7.42
N ARG A 27 -5.02 8.75 -6.13
CA ARG A 27 -6.39 8.73 -5.58
C ARG A 27 -7.21 9.91 -6.10
N LYS A 28 -6.63 11.10 -6.11
CA LYS A 28 -7.31 12.31 -6.61
C LYS A 28 -7.65 12.19 -8.09
N VAL A 29 -6.74 11.67 -8.89
CA VAL A 29 -6.99 11.43 -10.33
C VAL A 29 -8.11 10.43 -10.52
N ARG A 30 -8.09 9.30 -9.80
CA ARG A 30 -9.13 8.28 -9.88
C ARG A 30 -10.49 8.83 -9.45
N GLN A 31 -10.55 9.55 -8.35
CA GLN A 31 -11.79 10.14 -7.85
C GLN A 31 -12.37 11.14 -8.85
N ALA A 32 -11.54 12.00 -9.44
CA ALA A 32 -12.00 12.95 -10.46
C ALA A 32 -12.54 12.24 -11.70
N TYR A 33 -11.85 11.19 -12.15
CA TYR A 33 -12.29 10.38 -13.29
C TYR A 33 -13.65 9.73 -13.02
N GLU A 34 -13.84 9.16 -11.84
CA GLU A 34 -15.10 8.53 -11.44
C GLU A 34 -16.26 9.53 -11.33
N ARG A 35 -15.94 10.81 -11.11
CA ARG A 35 -16.95 11.91 -11.11
C ARG A 35 -17.27 12.44 -12.50
N GLY A 36 -16.62 11.92 -13.54
CA GLY A 36 -16.90 12.28 -14.91
C GLY A 36 -15.86 13.19 -15.58
N VAL A 37 -14.75 13.51 -14.92
CA VAL A 37 -13.67 14.28 -15.56
C VAL A 37 -12.97 13.38 -16.58
N ASN A 38 -12.86 13.82 -17.84
CA ASN A 38 -12.26 13.01 -18.87
C ASN A 38 -10.72 12.98 -18.75
N GLN A 39 -10.12 11.99 -19.41
CA GLN A 39 -8.67 11.79 -19.31
C GLN A 39 -7.86 12.94 -19.90
N LEU A 40 -8.37 13.61 -20.94
CA LEU A 40 -7.67 14.75 -21.52
C LEU A 40 -7.57 15.92 -20.54
N ASP A 41 -8.65 16.21 -19.82
CA ASP A 41 -8.65 17.28 -18.83
C ASP A 41 -7.77 16.92 -17.63
N LEU A 42 -7.79 15.65 -17.22
CA LEU A 42 -6.89 15.17 -16.17
C LEU A 42 -5.41 15.30 -16.57
N ALA A 43 -5.10 15.00 -17.84
CA ALA A 43 -3.75 15.16 -18.38
C ALA A 43 -3.30 16.62 -18.33
N LYS A 44 -4.16 17.54 -18.75
CA LYS A 44 -3.87 18.99 -18.69
C LYS A 44 -3.67 19.46 -17.25
N ALA A 45 -4.55 19.05 -16.35
CA ALA A 45 -4.47 19.46 -14.93
C ALA A 45 -3.19 18.97 -14.25
N ASN A 46 -2.68 17.82 -14.67
CA ASN A 46 -1.46 17.23 -14.10
C ASN A 46 -0.20 17.52 -14.93
N ASN A 47 -0.35 18.23 -16.04
CA ASN A 47 0.76 18.55 -16.96
C ASN A 47 1.49 17.29 -17.44
N VAL A 48 0.72 16.29 -17.83
CA VAL A 48 1.24 15.02 -18.37
C VAL A 48 0.45 14.64 -19.63
N SER A 49 0.88 13.59 -20.33
CA SER A 49 0.19 13.09 -21.50
C SER A 49 -1.06 12.28 -21.12
N GLN A 50 -1.99 12.15 -22.08
CA GLN A 50 -3.16 11.29 -21.86
C GLN A 50 -2.79 9.82 -21.64
N PRO A 51 -1.83 9.22 -22.35
CA PRO A 51 -1.36 7.87 -22.02
C PRO A 51 -0.83 7.73 -20.59
N ALA A 52 -0.18 8.77 -20.05
CA ALA A 52 0.26 8.77 -18.66
C ALA A 52 -0.93 8.66 -17.71
N ILE A 53 -2.00 9.42 -17.94
CA ILE A 53 -3.22 9.35 -17.13
C ILE A 53 -3.85 7.96 -17.20
N SER A 54 -3.87 7.34 -18.40
CA SER A 54 -4.36 5.97 -18.53
C SER A 54 -3.59 4.98 -17.64
N GLN A 55 -2.26 5.11 -17.60
CA GLN A 55 -1.42 4.31 -16.72
C GLN A 55 -1.67 4.63 -15.25
N TRP A 56 -1.81 5.90 -14.90
CA TRP A 56 -2.09 6.31 -13.52
C TRP A 56 -3.42 5.75 -13.01
N LEU A 57 -4.45 5.71 -13.85
CA LEU A 57 -5.74 5.12 -13.48
C LEU A 57 -5.63 3.63 -13.20
N LYS A 58 -4.81 2.91 -13.97
CA LYS A 58 -4.54 1.48 -13.69
C LYS A 58 -3.81 1.30 -12.36
N MET A 59 -2.79 2.12 -12.12
CA MET A 59 -2.03 2.08 -10.86
C MET A 59 -2.91 2.46 -9.67
N ALA A 60 -3.79 3.45 -9.84
CA ALA A 60 -4.65 3.94 -8.78
C ALA A 60 -5.64 2.88 -8.28
N ARG A 61 -6.10 1.98 -9.15
CA ARG A 61 -6.99 0.88 -8.76
C ARG A 61 -6.33 -0.09 -7.79
N ILE A 62 -5.02 -0.24 -7.89
CA ILE A 62 -4.22 -1.14 -7.05
C ILE A 62 -3.73 -0.41 -5.80
N ASP A 63 -3.12 0.76 -5.98
CA ASP A 63 -2.36 1.45 -4.92
C ASP A 63 -3.16 2.54 -4.20
N ALA A 64 -4.22 3.04 -4.78
CA ALA A 64 -4.93 4.21 -4.28
C ALA A 64 -6.45 4.07 -4.22
N PRO A 65 -7.00 2.94 -3.70
CA PRO A 65 -8.42 2.88 -3.40
C PRO A 65 -8.76 3.88 -2.28
N ASP A 66 -10.03 4.16 -2.10
CA ASP A 66 -10.47 5.06 -1.03
C ASP A 66 -10.01 4.54 0.34
N ILE A 67 -9.73 5.47 1.23
CA ILE A 67 -9.35 5.11 2.60
C ILE A 67 -10.49 4.30 3.22
N ARG A 68 -10.17 3.12 3.74
CA ARG A 68 -11.15 2.24 4.36
C ARG A 68 -11.60 2.84 5.69
N PRO A 69 -12.92 2.98 5.94
CA PRO A 69 -13.41 3.51 7.22
C PRO A 69 -12.81 2.78 8.41
N GLY A 70 -12.39 3.54 9.42
CA GLY A 70 -11.76 3.00 10.62
C GLY A 70 -10.29 2.66 10.48
N THR A 71 -9.68 2.92 9.32
CA THR A 71 -8.24 2.69 9.10
C THR A 71 -7.55 3.95 8.59
N ALA A 72 -6.23 3.90 8.55
CA ALA A 72 -5.40 5.02 8.10
C ALA A 72 -5.06 4.96 6.61
N GLY A 73 -5.62 4.05 5.85
CA GLY A 73 -5.32 3.95 4.43
C GLY A 73 -6.30 3.10 3.65
N GLY A 74 -6.18 3.13 2.33
CA GLY A 74 -6.95 2.27 1.43
C GLY A 74 -6.30 0.90 1.21
N THR A 75 -5.02 0.77 1.57
CA THR A 75 -4.28 -0.49 1.48
C THR A 75 -3.38 -0.64 2.72
N PRO A 76 -3.00 -1.89 3.07
CA PRO A 76 -2.00 -2.10 4.13
C PRO A 76 -0.67 -1.40 3.86
N TYR A 77 -0.23 -1.36 2.61
CA TYR A 77 1.01 -0.66 2.23
C TYR A 77 0.94 0.83 2.56
N GLU A 78 -0.19 1.49 2.26
CA GLU A 78 -0.40 2.90 2.63
C GLU A 78 -0.38 3.09 4.16
N ILE A 79 -1.02 2.20 4.91
CA ILE A 79 -1.03 2.25 6.38
C ILE A 79 0.40 2.16 6.92
N ALA A 80 1.21 1.24 6.39
CA ALA A 80 2.61 1.09 6.77
C ALA A 80 3.42 2.34 6.43
N ALA A 81 3.20 2.93 5.25
CA ALA A 81 3.85 4.17 4.83
C ALA A 81 3.50 5.34 5.76
N ARG A 82 2.25 5.44 6.20
CA ARG A 82 1.84 6.47 7.17
C ARG A 82 2.57 6.31 8.51
N CYS A 83 2.73 5.07 8.96
CA CYS A 83 3.51 4.80 10.15
C CYS A 83 4.96 5.24 9.98
N ALA A 84 5.59 4.84 8.87
CA ALA A 84 6.98 5.20 8.58
C ALA A 84 7.17 6.72 8.41
N ALA A 85 6.14 7.44 7.96
CA ALA A 85 6.16 8.89 7.83
C ALA A 85 5.92 9.63 9.15
N GLY A 86 5.65 8.91 10.24
CA GLY A 86 5.37 9.51 11.55
C GLY A 86 3.92 9.97 11.72
N LEU A 87 3.01 9.56 10.84
CA LEU A 87 1.60 9.99 10.87
C LEU A 87 0.68 8.99 11.58
N LEU A 88 1.20 7.85 11.98
CA LEU A 88 0.45 6.78 12.64
C LEU A 88 1.40 6.06 13.59
N SER A 89 0.92 5.70 14.79
CA SER A 89 1.72 4.95 15.73
C SER A 89 1.98 3.52 15.23
N ARG A 90 3.09 2.93 15.65
CA ARG A 90 3.40 1.54 15.30
C ARG A 90 2.37 0.57 15.83
N GLU A 91 1.84 0.83 17.03
CA GLU A 91 0.79 0.02 17.62
C GLU A 91 -0.50 0.04 16.78
N ALA A 92 -0.95 1.22 16.35
CA ALA A 92 -2.12 1.36 15.49
C ALA A 92 -1.89 0.69 14.13
N MET A 93 -0.71 0.85 13.56
CA MET A 93 -0.34 0.19 12.30
C MET A 93 -0.41 -1.33 12.42
N LEU A 94 0.21 -1.90 13.45
CA LEU A 94 0.20 -3.35 13.68
C LEU A 94 -1.23 -3.89 13.84
N LYS A 95 -2.07 -3.17 14.59
CA LYS A 95 -3.47 -3.55 14.76
C LYS A 95 -4.21 -3.57 13.42
N GLN A 96 -4.10 -2.50 12.66
CA GLN A 96 -4.81 -2.38 11.37
C GLN A 96 -4.32 -3.41 10.36
N LEU A 97 -3.01 -3.65 10.26
CA LEU A 97 -2.47 -4.65 9.37
C LEU A 97 -2.81 -6.09 9.78
N SER A 98 -2.89 -6.35 11.07
CA SER A 98 -3.26 -7.67 11.59
C SER A 98 -4.76 -7.97 11.42
N GLU A 99 -5.61 -6.97 11.45
CA GLU A 99 -7.06 -7.11 11.29
C GLU A 99 -7.51 -7.01 9.82
N TRP A 100 -6.60 -6.65 8.91
CA TRP A 100 -6.94 -6.52 7.50
C TRP A 100 -7.24 -7.89 6.89
N VAL A 101 -8.29 -7.95 6.08
CA VAL A 101 -8.63 -9.18 5.34
C VAL A 101 -7.89 -9.15 4.01
N TYR A 102 -6.86 -9.99 3.90
CA TYR A 102 -6.03 -10.06 2.70
C TYR A 102 -6.69 -10.91 1.63
N ALA A 103 -6.65 -10.42 0.38
CA ALA A 103 -7.19 -11.15 -0.74
C ALA A 103 -6.41 -12.45 -0.95
N ARG A 104 -7.15 -13.55 -1.12
CA ARG A 104 -6.56 -14.82 -1.56
C ARG A 104 -6.37 -14.75 -3.07
N ALA A 105 -5.27 -15.31 -3.58
CA ALA A 105 -5.13 -15.40 -5.02
C ALA A 105 -6.23 -16.28 -5.57
N GLU A 106 -6.72 -15.92 -6.75
CA GLU A 106 -7.56 -16.81 -7.54
C GLU A 106 -6.78 -18.10 -7.81
N GLN A 107 -7.33 -19.19 -7.34
CA GLN A 107 -6.74 -20.49 -7.62
C GLN A 107 -7.15 -20.89 -9.03
N GLY A 108 -6.15 -21.17 -9.87
CA GLY A 108 -6.38 -22.00 -11.03
C GLY A 108 -6.93 -23.37 -10.59
N PRO A 109 -7.43 -24.20 -11.53
CA PRO A 109 -8.00 -25.50 -11.17
C PRO A 109 -6.98 -26.29 -10.32
N ALA A 110 -7.34 -26.54 -9.07
CA ALA A 110 -6.53 -27.32 -8.16
C ALA A 110 -6.46 -28.76 -8.67
N SER A 111 -5.26 -29.31 -8.76
CA SER A 111 -5.12 -30.75 -8.90
C SER A 111 -5.66 -31.41 -7.63
N GLU A 112 -6.38 -32.51 -7.79
CA GLU A 112 -6.95 -33.26 -6.68
C GLU A 112 -5.85 -33.60 -5.65
N GLY A 113 -6.07 -33.16 -4.39
CA GLY A 113 -5.20 -33.48 -3.27
C GLY A 113 -4.26 -32.35 -2.83
N ASP A 114 -4.19 -31.25 -3.55
CA ASP A 114 -3.41 -30.09 -3.09
C ASP A 114 -4.22 -29.27 -2.10
N VAL A 115 -3.74 -29.24 -0.86
CA VAL A 115 -4.16 -28.19 0.06
C VAL A 115 -3.66 -26.89 -0.55
N PRO A 116 -4.55 -25.95 -0.94
CA PRO A 116 -4.09 -24.70 -1.50
C PRO A 116 -3.17 -24.03 -0.49
N PRO A 117 -1.92 -23.69 -0.88
CA PRO A 117 -1.08 -22.91 0.01
C PRO A 117 -1.83 -21.62 0.34
N LEU A 118 -1.69 -21.18 1.61
CA LEU A 118 -2.15 -19.86 2.00
C LEU A 118 -1.60 -18.92 0.94
N ASN A 119 -2.47 -18.38 0.10
CA ASN A 119 -1.98 -17.51 -0.94
C ASN A 119 -1.68 -16.15 -0.34
N LEU A 120 -0.41 -15.94 -0.10
CA LEU A 120 0.11 -14.71 0.43
C LEU A 120 0.25 -13.62 -0.64
N SER A 121 -0.30 -13.80 -1.85
CA SER A 121 -0.12 -12.82 -2.91
C SER A 121 -0.62 -11.43 -2.51
N GLY A 122 -1.82 -11.34 -1.96
CA GLY A 122 -2.33 -10.08 -1.42
C GLY A 122 -1.51 -9.58 -0.24
N PHE A 123 -1.12 -10.47 0.65
CA PHE A 123 -0.28 -10.15 1.79
C PHE A 123 1.11 -9.68 1.33
N ASN A 124 1.75 -10.40 0.41
CA ASN A 124 3.09 -10.07 -0.08
C ASN A 124 3.10 -8.75 -0.86
N LEU A 125 2.08 -8.47 -1.66
CA LEU A 125 1.95 -7.21 -2.39
C LEU A 125 1.77 -6.01 -1.47
N GLN A 126 1.32 -6.22 -0.26
CA GLN A 126 1.05 -5.17 0.71
C GLN A 126 2.10 -5.17 1.83
N VAL A 127 2.08 -6.17 2.68
CA VAL A 127 2.96 -6.25 3.87
C VAL A 127 4.39 -6.61 3.48
N GLY A 128 4.57 -7.52 2.53
CA GLY A 128 5.89 -7.86 1.99
C GLY A 128 6.56 -6.65 1.33
N ARG A 129 5.81 -5.88 0.56
CA ARG A 129 6.31 -4.64 -0.05
C ARG A 129 6.70 -3.61 1.02
N ALA A 130 5.90 -3.49 2.08
CA ALA A 130 6.21 -2.59 3.19
C ALA A 130 7.49 -3.00 3.91
N LEU A 131 7.73 -4.30 4.06
CA LEU A 131 8.98 -4.81 4.62
C LEU A 131 10.17 -4.50 3.70
N ASP A 132 10.03 -4.71 2.39
CA ASP A 132 11.06 -4.41 1.41
C ASP A 132 11.45 -2.93 1.45
N ASP A 133 10.48 -2.05 1.63
CA ASP A 133 10.69 -0.61 1.73
C ASP A 133 11.11 -0.15 3.13
N ARG A 134 11.20 -1.07 4.08
CA ARG A 134 11.57 -0.81 5.48
C ARG A 134 10.58 0.09 6.22
N PHE A 135 9.33 0.12 5.79
CA PHE A 135 8.25 0.79 6.52
C PHE A 135 7.85 0.02 7.77
N ILE A 136 8.10 -1.29 7.76
CA ILE A 136 8.00 -2.18 8.92
C ILE A 136 9.29 -2.95 9.05
N ASP A 137 9.59 -3.44 10.26
CA ASP A 137 10.75 -4.28 10.51
C ASP A 137 10.39 -5.77 10.51
N ASP A 138 11.41 -6.63 10.59
CA ASP A 138 11.22 -8.08 10.54
C ASP A 138 10.32 -8.58 11.69
N ALA A 139 10.47 -8.03 12.89
CA ALA A 139 9.66 -8.42 14.04
C ALA A 139 8.19 -8.04 13.85
N GLU A 140 7.93 -6.87 13.30
CA GLU A 140 6.58 -6.41 12.98
C GLU A 140 5.94 -7.28 11.89
N TYR A 141 6.70 -7.61 10.86
CA TYR A 141 6.25 -8.52 9.81
C TYR A 141 5.84 -9.88 10.40
N ASP A 142 6.67 -10.45 11.26
CA ASP A 142 6.39 -11.73 11.90
C ASP A 142 5.13 -11.67 12.77
N ARG A 143 4.94 -10.59 13.51
CA ARG A 143 3.74 -10.39 14.34
C ARG A 143 2.47 -10.32 13.51
N ILE A 144 2.51 -9.62 12.39
CA ILE A 144 1.36 -9.51 11.47
C ILE A 144 1.06 -10.88 10.87
N LEU A 145 2.08 -11.59 10.41
CA LEU A 145 1.94 -12.91 9.83
C LEU A 145 1.33 -13.92 10.82
N GLU A 146 1.79 -13.92 12.06
CA GLU A 146 1.25 -14.77 13.13
C GLU A 146 -0.22 -14.47 13.40
N ALA A 147 -0.60 -13.19 13.44
CA ALA A 147 -1.97 -12.78 13.68
C ALA A 147 -2.92 -13.26 12.58
N ILE A 148 -2.45 -13.29 11.34
CA ILE A 148 -3.25 -13.73 10.18
C ILE A 148 -3.36 -15.26 10.15
N ALA A 149 -2.32 -15.96 10.56
CA ALA A 149 -2.28 -17.43 10.58
C ALA A 149 -3.07 -18.05 11.75
N ALA A 150 -3.45 -17.24 12.73
CA ALA A 150 -4.18 -17.72 13.91
C ALA A 150 -5.65 -18.04 13.60
#